data_432e1148e5b13b01bfe3d1d159bfbaf5
#
_entry.id   432e1148e5b13b01bfe3d1d159bfbaf5
#
_cell.length_a   1.000
_cell.length_b   1.000
_cell.length_c   1.000
_cell.angle_alpha   90.00
_cell.angle_beta   90.00
_cell.angle_gamma   90.00
#
_symmetry.space_group_name_H-M   'P 1'
#
loop_
_entity.id
_entity.type
_entity.pdbx_description
1 polymer ?
#
loop_
_entity_poly.entity_id
_entity_poly.type
_entity_poly.pdbx_seq_one_letter_code
_entity_poly.pdbx_strand_id
1 'polypeptide(L)'
;VYYSPEQGGMVWAPPKTEKSCRKIPLTAPAAEALQRRILVARQFGRCQVIGQRRHFLFPCLNGSRPLHGVDFDRIFRNVHRRYAQSGGIPIAALTPHILRHTFCTGLVRRGLDVKSVQYLMGHASAGVTLDVYNHVNYTDVKEKMLDLAS
;
A
#
# COMPACT_ATOMS: atom_id res chain seq x y z
N VAL A 1 2.37 -10.28 8.89
CA VAL A 1 2.09 -10.49 10.32
C VAL A 1 0.64 -10.11 10.58
N TYR A 2 -0.07 -10.94 11.30
CA TYR A 2 -1.45 -10.71 11.74
C TYR A 2 -1.63 -11.14 13.20
N TYR A 3 -2.69 -10.70 13.84
CA TYR A 3 -3.05 -11.14 15.17
C TYR A 3 -3.93 -12.41 15.08
N SER A 4 -3.55 -13.48 15.78
CA SER A 4 -4.34 -14.69 15.89
C SER A 4 -4.93 -14.80 17.30
N PRO A 5 -6.26 -14.71 17.46
CA PRO A 5 -6.90 -14.92 18.75
C PRO A 5 -6.65 -16.33 19.30
N GLU A 6 -6.61 -17.35 18.43
CA GLU A 6 -6.38 -18.75 18.78
C GLU A 6 -4.99 -18.98 19.39
N GLN A 7 -3.98 -18.26 18.88
CA GLN A 7 -2.60 -18.34 19.37
C GLN A 7 -2.29 -17.27 20.42
N GLY A 8 -3.25 -16.42 20.74
CA GLY A 8 -3.12 -15.35 21.73
C GLY A 8 -2.06 -14.30 21.40
N GLY A 9 -1.71 -14.12 20.12
CA GLY A 9 -0.62 -13.23 19.77
C GLY A 9 -0.43 -12.93 18.30
N MET A 10 0.69 -12.28 18.02
CA MET A 10 1.10 -11.93 16.64
C MET A 10 1.74 -13.13 15.97
N VAL A 11 1.30 -13.42 14.75
CA VAL A 11 1.75 -14.57 13.96
C VAL A 11 2.36 -14.06 12.65
N TRP A 12 3.46 -14.68 12.25
CA TRP A 12 4.00 -14.53 10.91
C TRP A 12 3.45 -15.64 10.01
N ALA A 13 2.96 -15.26 8.85
CA ALA A 13 2.63 -16.20 7.80
C ALA A 13 3.23 -15.71 6.47
N PRO A 14 3.62 -16.65 5.59
CA PRO A 14 4.00 -16.30 4.23
C PRO A 14 2.81 -15.69 3.47
N PRO A 15 3.06 -15.00 2.36
CA PRO A 15 1.98 -14.55 1.49
C PRO A 15 1.11 -15.73 1.03
N LYS A 16 -0.20 -15.49 0.89
CA LYS A 16 -1.18 -16.55 0.55
C LYS A 16 -1.00 -17.14 -0.84
N THR A 17 -0.34 -16.42 -1.76
CA THR A 17 -0.13 -16.84 -3.14
C THR A 17 1.29 -16.54 -3.58
N GLU A 18 1.83 -17.33 -4.51
CA GLU A 18 3.15 -17.06 -5.13
C GLU A 18 3.23 -15.69 -5.78
N LYS A 19 2.15 -15.23 -6.43
CA LYS A 19 2.06 -13.88 -7.05
C LYS A 19 2.20 -12.74 -6.04
N SER A 20 2.03 -13.03 -4.75
CA SER A 20 2.26 -12.06 -3.69
C SER A 20 3.75 -11.87 -3.36
N CYS A 21 4.62 -12.83 -3.76
CA CYS A 21 6.06 -12.72 -3.67
C CYS A 21 6.59 -12.11 -4.97
N ARG A 22 6.86 -10.80 -4.96
CA ARG A 22 7.32 -10.07 -6.16
C ARG A 22 8.28 -8.95 -5.81
N LYS A 23 9.08 -8.56 -6.79
CA LYS A 23 9.93 -7.36 -6.69
C LYS A 23 9.16 -6.15 -7.23
N ILE A 24 9.11 -5.09 -6.46
CA ILE A 24 8.46 -3.84 -6.85
C ILE A 24 9.56 -2.78 -6.99
N PRO A 25 9.73 -2.15 -8.16
CA PRO A 25 10.65 -1.03 -8.31
C PRO A 25 10.18 0.13 -7.44
N LEU A 26 11.11 0.75 -6.73
CA LEU A 26 10.83 1.91 -5.90
C LEU A 26 11.08 3.19 -6.69
N THR A 27 10.14 4.11 -6.64
CA THR A 27 10.38 5.50 -7.06
C THR A 27 11.31 6.19 -6.06
N ALA A 28 12.03 7.23 -6.46
CA ALA A 28 12.92 7.96 -5.57
C ALA A 28 12.21 8.44 -4.27
N PRO A 29 11.02 9.06 -4.32
CA PRO A 29 10.30 9.44 -3.11
C PRO A 29 9.95 8.25 -2.19
N ALA A 30 9.60 7.11 -2.78
CA ALA A 30 9.29 5.90 -2.00
C ALA A 30 10.55 5.33 -1.33
N ALA A 31 11.66 5.31 -2.04
CA ALA A 31 12.96 4.88 -1.49
C ALA A 31 13.40 5.76 -0.32
N GLU A 32 13.32 7.08 -0.47
CA GLU A 32 13.63 8.03 0.61
C GLU A 32 12.71 7.85 1.83
N ALA A 33 11.40 7.68 1.61
CA ALA A 33 10.46 7.45 2.71
C ALA A 33 10.78 6.16 3.47
N LEU A 34 11.13 5.09 2.75
CA LEU A 34 11.56 3.83 3.35
C LEU A 34 12.87 3.95 4.10
N GLN A 35 13.87 4.67 3.57
CA GLN A 35 15.14 4.92 4.25
C GLN A 35 14.92 5.66 5.57
N ARG A 36 14.14 6.74 5.56
CA ARG A 36 13.76 7.45 6.79
C ARG A 36 13.07 6.52 7.78
N ARG A 37 12.17 5.67 7.29
CA ARG A 37 11.47 4.72 8.15
C ARG A 37 12.38 3.65 8.74
N ILE A 38 13.36 3.16 7.99
CA ILE A 38 14.38 2.21 8.47
C ILE A 38 15.18 2.83 9.63
N LEU A 39 15.61 4.08 9.49
CA LEU A 39 16.35 4.79 10.55
C LEU A 39 15.51 4.88 11.83
N VAL A 40 14.25 5.27 11.72
CA VAL A 40 13.34 5.32 12.87
C VAL A 40 13.12 3.91 13.46
N ALA A 41 12.92 2.89 12.63
CA ALA A 41 12.70 1.52 13.12
C ALA A 41 13.90 0.96 13.89
N ARG A 42 15.11 1.33 13.49
CA ARG A 42 16.36 0.94 14.18
C ARG A 42 16.48 1.51 15.61
N GLN A 43 15.86 2.65 15.88
CA GLN A 43 15.83 3.25 17.22
C GLN A 43 15.00 2.42 18.22
N PHE A 44 14.03 1.64 17.73
CA PHE A 44 13.23 0.73 18.53
C PHE A 44 13.91 -0.65 18.68
N GLY A 45 15.12 -0.70 19.13
CA GLY A 45 16.05 -1.83 19.13
C GLY A 45 15.55 -3.23 19.58
N ARG A 46 14.34 -3.36 20.14
CA ARG A 46 13.76 -4.63 20.62
C ARG A 46 12.29 -4.72 20.24
N CYS A 47 11.99 -4.96 18.99
CA CYS A 47 10.66 -5.40 18.61
C CYS A 47 10.48 -6.89 18.91
N GLN A 48 9.25 -7.30 19.24
CA GLN A 48 8.89 -8.70 19.44
C GLN A 48 9.38 -9.58 18.29
N VAL A 49 9.96 -10.73 18.62
CA VAL A 49 10.34 -11.74 17.62
C VAL A 49 9.08 -12.54 17.24
N ILE A 50 8.79 -12.62 15.96
CA ILE A 50 7.63 -13.33 15.46
C ILE A 50 8.09 -14.30 14.36
N GLY A 51 7.95 -15.60 14.58
CA GLY A 51 8.34 -16.61 13.63
C GLY A 51 9.80 -16.44 13.15
N GLN A 52 10.74 -16.27 14.06
CA GLN A 52 12.19 -16.01 13.81
C GLN A 52 12.49 -14.66 13.12
N ARG A 53 11.48 -13.81 12.86
CA ARG A 53 11.64 -12.49 12.24
C ARG A 53 11.84 -11.42 13.31
N ARG A 54 12.77 -10.50 13.03
CA ARG A 54 13.11 -9.33 13.85
C ARG A 54 13.13 -8.09 12.96
N HIS A 55 13.27 -6.93 13.56
CA HIS A 55 13.47 -5.68 12.83
C HIS A 55 12.33 -5.33 11.86
N PHE A 56 11.12 -5.34 12.38
CA PHE A 56 9.96 -4.91 11.59
C PHE A 56 10.05 -3.42 11.24
N LEU A 57 9.76 -3.10 9.98
CA LEU A 57 9.84 -1.73 9.46
C LEU A 57 8.84 -0.79 10.13
N PHE A 58 7.71 -1.32 10.56
CA PHE A 58 6.65 -0.56 11.22
C PHE A 58 6.37 -1.11 12.63
N PRO A 59 7.24 -0.81 13.61
CA PRO A 59 6.96 -1.10 15.02
C PRO A 59 5.86 -0.14 15.54
N CYS A 60 5.15 -0.54 16.57
CA CYS A 60 4.27 0.35 17.32
C CYS A 60 5.08 1.42 18.09
N LEU A 61 4.41 2.43 18.63
CA LEU A 61 5.08 3.59 19.24
C LEU A 61 6.04 3.24 20.39
N ASN A 62 5.73 2.20 21.16
CA ASN A 62 6.61 1.73 22.23
C ASN A 62 7.63 0.66 21.76
N GLY A 63 7.65 0.34 20.48
CA GLY A 63 8.57 -0.64 19.91
C GLY A 63 8.28 -2.10 20.25
N SER A 64 7.29 -2.41 21.09
CA SER A 64 7.10 -3.75 21.63
C SER A 64 6.67 -4.78 20.59
N ARG A 65 5.94 -4.39 19.56
CA ARG A 65 5.43 -5.26 18.50
C ARG A 65 5.35 -4.54 17.15
N PRO A 66 5.25 -5.24 16.02
CA PRO A 66 4.90 -4.60 14.74
C PRO A 66 3.47 -4.07 14.73
N LEU A 67 3.22 -3.06 13.89
CA LEU A 67 1.86 -2.63 13.57
C LEU A 67 1.11 -3.74 12.82
N HIS A 68 -0.18 -3.84 13.08
CA HIS A 68 -1.10 -4.73 12.36
C HIS A 68 -2.33 -3.96 11.84
N GLY A 69 -3.29 -4.62 11.20
CA GLY A 69 -4.40 -3.98 10.50
C GLY A 69 -5.12 -2.89 11.31
N VAL A 70 -5.53 -3.19 12.54
CA VAL A 70 -6.25 -2.23 13.40
C VAL A 70 -5.45 -0.98 13.74
N ASP A 71 -4.11 -1.12 13.86
CA ASP A 71 -3.23 0.03 14.11
C ASP A 71 -3.18 0.95 12.88
N PHE A 72 -3.10 0.36 11.68
CA PHE A 72 -3.14 1.12 10.44
C PHE A 72 -4.47 1.86 10.27
N ASP A 73 -5.60 1.21 10.53
CA ASP A 73 -6.92 1.84 10.47
C ASP A 73 -7.02 3.03 11.44
N ARG A 74 -6.45 2.90 12.64
CA ARG A 74 -6.39 4.00 13.61
C ARG A 74 -5.51 5.15 13.12
N ILE A 75 -4.34 4.83 12.55
CA ILE A 75 -3.42 5.83 12.00
C ILE A 75 -4.11 6.59 10.86
N PHE A 76 -4.72 5.91 9.91
CA PHE A 76 -5.39 6.53 8.78
C PHE A 76 -6.59 7.39 9.20
N ARG A 77 -7.41 6.94 10.15
CA ARG A 77 -8.49 7.75 10.73
C ARG A 77 -7.96 9.04 11.38
N ASN A 78 -6.84 8.95 12.09
CA ASN A 78 -6.23 10.12 12.72
C ASN A 78 -5.67 11.11 11.69
N VAL A 79 -5.00 10.62 10.65
CA VAL A 79 -4.51 11.45 9.54
C VAL A 79 -5.67 12.15 8.84
N HIS A 80 -6.72 11.41 8.49
CA HIS A 80 -7.92 11.94 7.86
C HIS A 80 -8.57 13.04 8.70
N ARG A 81 -8.75 12.79 10.01
CA ARG A 81 -9.32 13.78 10.93
C ARG A 81 -8.49 15.06 11.02
N ARG A 82 -7.16 14.95 11.16
CA ARG A 82 -6.26 16.10 11.19
C ARG A 82 -6.31 16.90 9.90
N TYR A 83 -6.34 16.23 8.77
CA TYR A 83 -6.47 16.89 7.47
C TYR A 83 -7.80 17.65 7.35
N ALA A 84 -8.91 17.07 7.75
CA ALA A 84 -10.20 17.74 7.79
C ALA A 84 -10.20 18.97 8.71
N GLN A 85 -9.54 18.87 9.87
CA GLN A 85 -9.41 19.99 10.81
C GLN A 85 -8.51 21.12 10.32
N SER A 86 -7.57 20.85 9.41
CA SER A 86 -6.71 21.86 8.80
C SER A 86 -7.36 22.67 7.68
N GLY A 87 -8.66 22.47 7.43
CA GLY A 87 -9.37 23.13 6.33
C GLY A 87 -9.09 22.56 4.94
N GLY A 88 -8.56 21.35 4.87
CA GLY A 88 -8.31 20.66 3.60
C GLY A 88 -9.60 20.38 2.84
N ILE A 89 -9.48 20.19 1.52
CA ILE A 89 -10.60 19.80 0.66
C ILE A 89 -11.17 18.46 1.17
N PRO A 90 -12.49 18.33 1.33
CA PRO A 90 -13.08 17.07 1.77
C PRO A 90 -12.64 15.89 0.90
N ILE A 91 -12.03 14.89 1.52
CA ILE A 91 -11.62 13.64 0.87
C ILE A 91 -12.42 12.48 1.43
N ALA A 92 -12.63 11.44 0.65
CA ALA A 92 -13.22 10.20 1.12
C ALA A 92 -12.39 9.60 2.27
N ALA A 93 -12.98 8.68 3.02
CA ALA A 93 -12.28 8.00 4.10
C ALA A 93 -10.94 7.44 3.64
N LEU A 94 -9.87 7.74 4.37
CA LEU A 94 -8.53 7.27 4.04
C LEU A 94 -8.33 5.86 4.62
N THR A 95 -8.15 4.88 3.73
CA THR A 95 -7.86 3.49 4.11
C THR A 95 -6.74 2.92 3.24
N PRO A 96 -6.06 1.83 3.69
CA PRO A 96 -5.07 1.14 2.85
C PRO A 96 -5.63 0.69 1.50
N HIS A 97 -6.89 0.26 1.46
CA HIS A 97 -7.57 -0.17 0.23
C HIS A 97 -7.80 0.99 -0.73
N ILE A 98 -8.23 2.15 -0.23
CA ILE A 98 -8.41 3.35 -1.05
C ILE A 98 -7.09 3.81 -1.61
N LEU A 99 -6.01 3.84 -0.81
CA LEU A 99 -4.67 4.19 -1.29
C LEU A 99 -4.19 3.23 -2.38
N ARG A 100 -4.40 1.93 -2.17
CA ARG A 100 -4.07 0.91 -3.15
C ARG A 100 -4.85 1.10 -4.44
N HIS A 101 -6.16 1.35 -4.36
CA HIS A 101 -7.02 1.61 -5.52
C HIS A 101 -6.58 2.87 -6.27
N THR A 102 -6.33 3.96 -5.55
CA THR A 102 -5.84 5.23 -6.12
C THR A 102 -4.50 5.04 -6.84
N PHE A 103 -3.58 4.27 -6.25
CA PHE A 103 -2.31 3.94 -6.89
C PHE A 103 -2.52 3.15 -8.18
N CYS A 104 -3.36 2.11 -8.14
CA CYS A 104 -3.71 1.30 -9.31
C CYS A 104 -4.30 2.16 -10.44
N THR A 105 -5.30 2.98 -10.13
CA THR A 105 -5.92 3.91 -11.09
C THR A 105 -4.92 4.91 -11.65
N GLY A 106 -4.03 5.43 -10.81
CA GLY A 106 -2.96 6.33 -11.23
C GLY A 106 -1.96 5.70 -12.21
N LEU A 107 -1.66 4.41 -12.06
CA LEU A 107 -0.81 3.67 -13.01
C LEU A 107 -1.50 3.50 -14.36
N VAL A 108 -2.78 3.12 -14.34
CA VAL A 108 -3.62 2.97 -15.54
C VAL A 108 -3.71 4.28 -16.31
N ARG A 109 -4.00 5.39 -15.63
CA ARG A 109 -4.09 6.73 -16.25
C ARG A 109 -2.78 7.17 -16.89
N ARG A 110 -1.63 6.76 -16.34
CA ARG A 110 -0.31 7.00 -16.92
C ARG A 110 0.06 6.02 -18.04
N GLY A 111 -0.86 5.18 -18.47
CA GLY A 111 -0.68 4.29 -19.61
C GLY A 111 0.03 2.98 -19.32
N LEU A 112 0.23 2.60 -18.06
CA LEU A 112 0.76 1.28 -17.77
C LEU A 112 -0.21 0.20 -18.27
N ASP A 113 0.33 -0.82 -18.92
CA ASP A 113 -0.47 -1.95 -19.41
C ASP A 113 -1.03 -2.83 -18.28
N VAL A 114 -2.09 -3.55 -18.59
CA VAL A 114 -2.84 -4.39 -17.61
C VAL A 114 -1.93 -5.39 -16.90
N LYS A 115 -1.01 -6.04 -17.62
CA LYS A 115 -0.12 -7.05 -17.05
C LYS A 115 0.87 -6.45 -16.08
N SER A 116 1.46 -5.30 -16.43
CA SER A 116 2.37 -4.54 -15.55
C SER A 116 1.66 -4.08 -14.28
N VAL A 117 0.44 -3.54 -14.40
CA VAL A 117 -0.37 -3.15 -13.25
C VAL A 117 -0.73 -4.37 -12.40
N GLN A 118 -1.16 -5.47 -13.01
CA GLN A 118 -1.47 -6.73 -12.30
C GLN A 118 -0.26 -7.23 -11.51
N TYR A 119 0.92 -7.21 -12.13
CA TYR A 119 2.17 -7.61 -11.46
C TYR A 119 2.48 -6.71 -10.27
N LEU A 120 2.50 -5.39 -10.46
CA LEU A 120 2.79 -4.41 -9.40
C LEU A 120 1.80 -4.51 -8.24
N MET A 121 0.53 -4.72 -8.55
CA MET A 121 -0.53 -4.85 -7.54
C MET A 121 -0.58 -6.24 -6.90
N GLY A 122 -0.01 -7.27 -7.54
CA GLY A 122 -0.08 -8.65 -7.07
C GLY A 122 -1.51 -9.20 -7.11
N HIS A 123 -2.31 -8.79 -8.10
CA HIS A 123 -3.65 -9.33 -8.28
C HIS A 123 -3.58 -10.76 -8.82
N ALA A 124 -4.25 -11.69 -8.16
CA ALA A 124 -4.29 -13.09 -8.58
C ALA A 124 -5.00 -13.26 -9.92
N SER A 125 -6.01 -12.43 -10.20
CA SER A 125 -6.80 -12.40 -11.42
C SER A 125 -6.64 -11.06 -12.15
N ALA A 126 -6.65 -11.10 -13.48
CA ALA A 126 -6.68 -9.89 -14.32
C ALA A 126 -8.00 -9.14 -14.18
N GLY A 127 -9.12 -9.81 -13.84
CA GLY A 127 -10.43 -9.19 -13.65
C GLY A 127 -10.38 -8.00 -12.69
N VAL A 128 -9.75 -8.18 -11.52
CA VAL A 128 -9.61 -7.12 -10.52
C VAL A 128 -8.84 -5.89 -11.06
N THR A 129 -7.90 -6.11 -11.98
CA THR A 129 -7.18 -5.02 -12.63
C THR A 129 -8.01 -4.40 -13.75
N LEU A 130 -8.73 -5.21 -14.52
CA LEU A 130 -9.59 -4.76 -15.61
C LEU A 130 -10.75 -3.89 -15.11
N ASP A 131 -11.28 -4.16 -13.91
CA ASP A 131 -12.32 -3.32 -13.29
C ASP A 131 -11.88 -1.86 -13.15
N VAL A 132 -10.57 -1.63 -12.94
CA VAL A 132 -10.00 -0.27 -12.90
C VAL A 132 -9.94 0.36 -14.28
N TYR A 133 -9.72 -0.44 -15.34
CA TYR A 133 -9.72 0.03 -16.74
C TYR A 133 -11.13 0.36 -17.25
N ASN A 134 -12.18 -0.20 -16.69
CA ASN A 134 -13.58 0.12 -17.07
C ASN A 134 -13.94 1.60 -16.77
N HIS A 135 -13.12 2.33 -16.04
CA HIS A 135 -13.28 3.76 -15.79
C HIS A 135 -12.53 4.66 -16.78
N VAL A 136 -11.91 4.08 -17.82
CA VAL A 136 -11.31 4.86 -18.93
C VAL A 136 -12.44 5.54 -19.70
N ASN A 137 -12.45 6.85 -19.70
CA ASN A 137 -13.47 7.66 -20.37
C ASN A 137 -13.01 8.09 -21.79
N TYR A 138 -13.93 8.69 -22.55
CA TYR A 138 -13.66 9.19 -23.89
C TYR A 138 -12.46 10.18 -23.95
N THR A 139 -12.32 11.03 -22.92
CA THR A 139 -11.25 12.04 -22.85
C THR A 139 -9.88 11.36 -22.78
N ASP A 140 -9.75 10.31 -21.95
CA ASP A 140 -8.51 9.55 -21.80
C ASP A 140 -8.11 8.86 -23.12
N VAL A 141 -9.10 8.37 -23.88
CA VAL A 141 -8.88 7.72 -25.19
C VAL A 141 -8.49 8.76 -26.25
N LYS A 142 -9.15 9.93 -26.26
CA LYS A 142 -8.87 11.00 -27.20
C LYS A 142 -7.45 11.54 -27.07
N GLU A 143 -6.98 11.79 -25.85
CA GLU A 143 -5.61 12.26 -25.60
C GLU A 143 -4.60 11.26 -26.12
N LYS A 144 -4.76 9.97 -25.82
CA LYS A 144 -3.87 8.91 -26.34
C LYS A 144 -3.89 8.78 -27.86
N MET A 145 -5.03 8.96 -28.48
CA MET A 145 -5.14 8.94 -29.96
C MET A 145 -4.40 10.11 -30.60
N LEU A 146 -4.43 11.29 -29.98
CA LEU A 146 -3.70 12.47 -30.46
C LEU A 146 -2.19 12.30 -30.29
N ASP A 147 -1.74 11.72 -29.19
CA ASP A 147 -0.31 11.43 -28.95
C ASP A 147 0.26 10.38 -29.92
N LEU A 148 -0.57 9.43 -30.39
CA LEU A 148 -0.16 8.44 -31.40
C LEU A 148 -0.07 9.02 -32.82
N ALA A 149 -0.69 10.17 -33.06
CA ALA A 149 -0.72 10.82 -34.37
C ALA A 149 0.35 11.93 -34.54
N SER A 150 1.11 12.20 -33.48
CA SER A 150 2.21 13.18 -33.41
C SER A 150 3.56 12.51 -33.53
#